data_c89d3f96a7bb5ad32a043d8c40df0bcc
#
_entry.id   c89d3f96a7bb5ad32a043d8c40df0bcc
#
_cell.length_a   1.000
_cell.length_b   1.000
_cell.length_c   1.000
_cell.angle_alpha   90.00
_cell.angle_beta   90.00
_cell.angle_gamma   90.00
#
_symmetry.space_group_name_H-M   'P 1'
#
loop_
_entity.id
_entity.type
_entity.pdbx_description
1 polymer ?
#
loop_
_entity_poly.entity_id
_entity_poly.type
_entity_poly.pdbx_seq_one_letter_code
_entity_poly.pdbx_strand_id
1 'polypeptide(L)'
;FNYHRTDIFGVNLNGYFDWILGRTAVGAELRNEDLLSGNLGEPLDNPHHISGTDRYYDHGINRTNISFVVEHNILLHRFTLSAGLVAVKNSWNGMNMKVYPGVDASYRIGNAWKLFASYNTSLRMPSVTELYYSVGGHVADKNLKPEEVSAIEGGLKYSINGITAQASVYHNNWKNMIDWI
;
A
#
# COMPACT_ATOMS: atom_id res chain seq x y z
N PHE A 1 1.76 2.54 -31.39
CA PHE A 1 1.60 3.27 -30.13
C PHE A 1 0.35 2.76 -29.43
N ASN A 2 0.46 2.50 -28.13
CA ASN A 2 -0.67 2.17 -27.26
C ASN A 2 -1.16 3.46 -26.59
N TYR A 3 -2.46 3.64 -26.56
CA TYR A 3 -3.09 4.80 -25.93
C TYR A 3 -3.76 4.33 -24.64
N HIS A 4 -3.52 5.08 -23.56
CA HIS A 4 -4.11 4.84 -22.24
C HIS A 4 -4.57 6.16 -21.65
N ARG A 5 -5.72 6.14 -20.98
CA ARG A 5 -6.23 7.24 -20.17
C ARG A 5 -6.64 6.67 -18.82
N THR A 6 -6.13 7.23 -17.75
CA THR A 6 -6.52 6.85 -16.40
C THR A 6 -7.11 8.07 -15.70
N ASP A 7 -8.34 7.95 -15.26
CA ASP A 7 -9.00 8.93 -14.42
C ASP A 7 -9.02 8.40 -12.98
N ILE A 8 -8.60 9.22 -12.03
CA ILE A 8 -8.53 8.86 -10.61
C ILE A 8 -9.38 9.85 -9.83
N PHE A 9 -10.33 9.32 -9.07
CA PHE A 9 -11.11 10.08 -8.11
C PHE A 9 -10.87 9.50 -6.71
N GLY A 10 -10.70 10.37 -5.71
CA GLY A 10 -10.52 9.92 -4.34
C GLY A 10 -10.99 10.93 -3.31
N VAL A 11 -11.40 10.40 -2.17
CA VAL A 11 -11.71 11.15 -0.95
C VAL A 11 -10.94 10.53 0.20
N ASN A 12 -10.26 11.36 0.97
CA ASN A 12 -9.50 10.96 2.15
C ASN A 12 -9.95 11.80 3.35
N LEU A 13 -10.32 11.14 4.44
CA LEU A 13 -10.72 11.75 5.70
C LEU A 13 -9.82 11.23 6.80
N ASN A 14 -9.16 12.15 7.52
CA ASN A 14 -8.29 11.81 8.63
C ASN A 14 -8.63 12.67 9.85
N GLY A 15 -8.52 12.07 11.01
CA GLY A 15 -8.69 12.74 12.27
C GLY A 15 -7.83 12.13 13.36
N TYR A 16 -7.56 12.88 14.40
CA TYR A 16 -6.89 12.38 15.60
C TYR A 16 -7.47 13.04 16.86
N PHE A 17 -7.29 12.36 17.97
CA PHE A 17 -7.63 12.90 19.29
C PHE A 17 -6.59 12.43 20.32
N ASP A 18 -6.30 13.33 21.24
CA ASP A 18 -5.41 13.09 22.36
C ASP A 18 -6.22 12.76 23.61
N TRP A 19 -5.75 11.79 24.36
CA TRP A 19 -6.36 11.38 25.62
C TRP A 19 -5.32 10.81 26.58
N ILE A 20 -5.74 10.40 27.78
CA ILE A 20 -4.80 10.03 28.87
C ILE A 20 -3.81 8.91 28.49
N LEU A 21 -4.18 8.02 27.57
CA LEU A 21 -3.32 6.92 27.12
C LEU A 21 -2.47 7.25 25.89
N GLY A 22 -2.57 8.47 25.34
CA GLY A 22 -1.80 8.91 24.18
C GLY A 22 -2.66 9.50 23.07
N ARG A 23 -2.21 9.35 21.82
CA ARG A 23 -2.90 9.84 20.62
C ARG A 23 -3.45 8.70 19.80
N THR A 24 -4.74 8.80 19.46
CA THR A 24 -5.37 7.90 18.48
C THR A 24 -5.63 8.67 17.20
N ALA A 25 -5.17 8.13 16.06
CA ALA A 25 -5.47 8.61 14.73
C ALA A 25 -6.38 7.62 14.01
N VAL A 26 -7.32 8.14 13.25
CA VAL A 26 -8.24 7.34 12.42
C VAL A 26 -8.29 7.94 11.02
N GLY A 27 -8.44 7.11 10.02
CA GLY A 27 -8.57 7.54 8.63
C GLY A 27 -9.47 6.63 7.83
N ALA A 28 -10.05 7.20 6.79
CA ALA A 28 -10.80 6.47 5.78
C ALA A 28 -10.48 7.04 4.41
N GLU A 29 -10.24 6.18 3.44
CA GLU A 29 -10.00 6.56 2.05
C GLU A 29 -10.92 5.75 1.13
N LEU A 30 -11.49 6.44 0.15
CA LEU A 30 -12.11 5.85 -1.02
C LEU A 30 -11.38 6.36 -2.24
N ARG A 31 -10.91 5.45 -3.09
CA ARG A 31 -10.21 5.76 -4.35
C ARG A 31 -10.78 4.90 -5.46
N ASN A 32 -11.23 5.56 -6.52
CA ASN A 32 -11.66 4.92 -7.75
C ASN A 32 -10.64 5.20 -8.84
N GLU A 33 -10.26 4.18 -9.59
CA GLU A 33 -9.39 4.25 -10.76
C GLU A 33 -10.16 3.71 -11.96
N ASP A 34 -10.30 4.53 -12.98
CA ASP A 34 -10.96 4.18 -14.24
C ASP A 34 -9.93 4.28 -15.37
N LEU A 35 -9.58 3.13 -15.95
CA LEU A 35 -8.66 3.03 -17.07
C LEU A 35 -9.42 2.73 -18.35
N LEU A 36 -9.21 3.56 -19.36
CA LEU A 36 -9.51 3.29 -20.75
C LEU A 36 -8.22 3.02 -21.53
N SER A 37 -8.21 2.01 -22.35
CA SER A 37 -7.00 1.54 -23.03
C SER A 37 -7.31 0.94 -24.40
N GLY A 38 -6.33 1.00 -25.31
CA GLY A 38 -6.36 0.26 -26.56
C GLY A 38 -5.94 -1.20 -26.45
N ASN A 39 -5.51 -1.68 -25.26
CA ASN A 39 -5.02 -3.07 -25.12
C ASN A 39 -4.95 -3.59 -23.68
N LEU A 40 -5.29 -2.79 -22.67
CA LEU A 40 -5.21 -3.20 -21.25
C LEU A 40 -6.60 -3.13 -20.61
N GLY A 41 -6.97 -4.17 -19.89
CA GLY A 41 -8.27 -4.30 -19.24
C GLY A 41 -9.17 -5.31 -19.93
N GLU A 42 -10.45 -5.29 -19.59
CA GLU A 42 -11.48 -6.10 -20.24
C GLU A 42 -12.02 -5.37 -21.47
N PRO A 43 -12.50 -6.11 -22.51
CA PRO A 43 -13.16 -5.50 -23.66
C PRO A 43 -14.36 -4.64 -23.25
N LEU A 44 -14.48 -3.46 -23.84
CA LEU A 44 -15.62 -2.56 -23.63
C LEU A 44 -16.74 -2.87 -24.62
N ASP A 45 -17.99 -2.90 -24.15
CA ASP A 45 -19.16 -3.05 -25.00
C ASP A 45 -19.30 -1.88 -25.98
N ASN A 46 -18.88 -0.69 -25.57
CA ASN A 46 -18.92 0.53 -26.37
C ASN A 46 -17.53 1.19 -26.39
N PRO A 47 -16.72 0.93 -27.43
CA PRO A 47 -15.41 1.59 -27.58
C PRO A 47 -15.50 3.11 -27.69
N HIS A 48 -14.55 3.81 -27.06
CA HIS A 48 -14.48 5.27 -27.06
C HIS A 48 -13.47 5.76 -28.09
N HIS A 49 -13.92 6.58 -29.06
CA HIS A 49 -13.04 7.18 -30.06
C HIS A 49 -11.99 8.11 -29.43
N ILE A 50 -10.73 7.97 -29.87
CA ILE A 50 -9.62 8.82 -29.41
C ILE A 50 -9.53 10.03 -30.33
N SER A 51 -9.81 11.21 -29.79
CA SER A 51 -9.81 12.46 -30.56
C SER A 51 -8.50 12.68 -31.32
N GLY A 52 -8.63 13.03 -32.61
CA GLY A 52 -7.46 13.28 -33.47
C GLY A 52 -6.80 12.02 -34.03
N THR A 53 -7.40 10.87 -33.90
CA THR A 53 -6.91 9.59 -34.44
C THR A 53 -8.06 8.74 -35.00
N ASP A 54 -7.73 7.70 -35.79
CA ASP A 54 -8.70 6.67 -36.23
C ASP A 54 -8.76 5.49 -35.24
N ARG A 55 -8.35 5.70 -33.96
CA ARG A 55 -8.24 4.65 -32.97
C ARG A 55 -9.28 4.80 -31.86
N TYR A 56 -9.45 3.71 -31.11
CA TYR A 56 -10.42 3.62 -30.02
C TYR A 56 -9.74 3.09 -28.75
N TYR A 57 -10.27 3.50 -27.61
CA TYR A 57 -10.15 2.74 -26.38
C TYR A 57 -11.22 1.65 -26.44
N ASP A 58 -10.82 0.43 -26.62
CA ASP A 58 -11.69 -0.74 -26.75
C ASP A 58 -11.58 -1.69 -25.55
N HIS A 59 -10.70 -1.35 -24.59
CA HIS A 59 -10.51 -2.05 -23.33
C HIS A 59 -10.56 -1.06 -22.17
N GLY A 60 -10.85 -1.59 -20.98
CA GLY A 60 -10.83 -0.78 -19.76
C GLY A 60 -10.93 -1.62 -18.49
N ILE A 61 -10.69 -0.98 -17.38
CA ILE A 61 -10.92 -1.55 -16.05
C ILE A 61 -11.24 -0.44 -15.05
N ASN A 62 -12.26 -0.68 -14.25
CA ASN A 62 -12.62 0.19 -13.13
C ASN A 62 -12.35 -0.54 -11.80
N ARG A 63 -11.61 0.09 -10.90
CA ARG A 63 -11.31 -0.44 -9.58
C ARG A 63 -11.62 0.58 -8.51
N THR A 64 -12.32 0.15 -7.47
CA THR A 64 -12.56 0.96 -6.29
C THR A 64 -11.83 0.35 -5.10
N ASN A 65 -11.00 1.14 -4.47
CA ASN A 65 -10.30 0.79 -3.23
C ASN A 65 -10.92 1.57 -2.06
N ILE A 66 -11.23 0.84 -0.98
CA ILE A 66 -11.70 1.42 0.27
C ILE A 66 -10.71 0.98 1.34
N SER A 67 -10.19 1.92 2.10
CA SER A 67 -9.31 1.63 3.23
C SER A 67 -9.72 2.38 4.48
N PHE A 68 -9.50 1.75 5.63
CA PHE A 68 -9.65 2.32 6.94
C PHE A 68 -8.36 2.11 7.71
N VAL A 69 -7.95 3.13 8.43
CA VAL A 69 -6.76 3.08 9.29
C VAL A 69 -7.14 3.50 10.71
N VAL A 70 -6.62 2.79 11.67
CA VAL A 70 -6.58 3.22 13.07
C VAL A 70 -5.18 2.98 13.62
N GLU A 71 -4.64 3.97 14.29
CA GLU A 71 -3.33 3.92 14.94
C GLU A 71 -3.43 4.55 16.31
N HIS A 72 -2.79 3.93 17.29
CA HIS A 72 -2.67 4.46 18.64
C HIS A 72 -1.21 4.58 19.04
N ASN A 73 -0.83 5.79 19.47
CA ASN A 73 0.52 6.13 19.86
C ASN A 73 0.58 6.44 21.36
N ILE A 74 1.40 5.67 22.06
CA ILE A 74 1.71 5.87 23.49
C ILE A 74 3.11 6.41 23.59
N LEU A 75 3.24 7.58 24.21
CA LEU A 75 4.54 8.23 24.48
C LEU A 75 4.77 8.31 25.98
N LEU A 76 5.61 7.46 26.51
CA LEU A 76 6.10 7.51 27.88
C LEU A 76 7.50 8.12 27.90
N HIS A 77 8.00 8.49 29.07
CA HIS A 77 9.27 9.20 29.23
C HIS A 77 10.44 8.64 28.40
N ARG A 78 10.60 7.32 28.35
CA ARG A 78 11.69 6.63 27.62
C ARG A 78 11.18 5.60 26.61
N PHE A 79 9.90 5.32 26.63
CA PHE A 79 9.29 4.27 25.82
C PHE A 79 8.25 4.88 24.87
N THR A 80 8.28 4.48 23.62
CA THR A 80 7.25 4.81 22.63
C THR A 80 6.69 3.50 22.08
N LEU A 81 5.38 3.43 21.97
CA LEU A 81 4.67 2.35 21.30
C LEU A 81 3.67 2.95 20.30
N SER A 82 3.72 2.49 19.08
CA SER A 82 2.69 2.73 18.07
C SER A 82 2.10 1.39 17.66
N ALA A 83 0.79 1.26 17.68
CA ALA A 83 0.11 0.07 17.21
C ALA A 83 -1.07 0.48 16.33
N GLY A 84 -1.21 -0.16 15.17
CA GLY A 84 -2.22 0.20 14.20
C GLY A 84 -2.74 -0.97 13.38
N LEU A 85 -3.81 -0.70 12.69
CA LEU A 85 -4.47 -1.61 11.76
C LEU A 85 -4.84 -0.84 10.49
N VAL A 86 -4.60 -1.44 9.35
CA VAL A 86 -5.15 -0.99 8.07
C VAL A 86 -6.09 -2.05 7.54
N ALA A 87 -7.36 -1.71 7.32
CA ALA A 87 -8.33 -2.57 6.67
C ALA A 87 -8.53 -2.11 5.23
N VAL A 88 -8.39 -3.02 4.26
CA VAL A 88 -8.46 -2.70 2.83
C VAL A 88 -9.44 -3.64 2.12
N LYS A 89 -10.27 -3.06 1.27
CA LYS A 89 -11.13 -3.77 0.32
C LYS A 89 -10.96 -3.19 -1.06
N ASN A 90 -10.87 -4.04 -2.07
CA ASN A 90 -10.82 -3.64 -3.47
C ASN A 90 -11.93 -4.34 -4.26
N SER A 91 -12.55 -3.63 -5.21
CA SER A 91 -13.61 -4.19 -6.05
C SER A 91 -13.07 -5.18 -7.09
N TRP A 92 -11.77 -5.13 -7.40
CA TRP A 92 -11.15 -6.04 -8.33
C TRP A 92 -11.19 -7.48 -7.80
N ASN A 93 -11.59 -8.41 -8.65
CA ASN A 93 -11.66 -9.85 -8.36
C ASN A 93 -12.45 -10.20 -7.08
N GLY A 94 -13.43 -9.37 -6.70
CA GLY A 94 -14.26 -9.62 -5.52
C GLY A 94 -13.48 -9.73 -4.20
N MET A 95 -12.35 -9.06 -4.09
CA MET A 95 -11.50 -9.11 -2.90
C MET A 95 -12.27 -8.73 -1.64
N ASN A 96 -12.36 -9.65 -0.69
CA ASN A 96 -12.91 -9.38 0.64
C ASN A 96 -12.03 -8.41 1.41
N MET A 97 -12.61 -7.77 2.43
CA MET A 97 -11.84 -6.91 3.33
C MET A 97 -10.74 -7.71 4.04
N LYS A 98 -9.52 -7.20 3.97
CA LYS A 98 -8.34 -7.76 4.64
C LYS A 98 -7.79 -6.75 5.64
N VAL A 99 -7.21 -7.23 6.72
CA VAL A 99 -6.67 -6.41 7.81
C VAL A 99 -5.19 -6.67 7.96
N TYR A 100 -4.42 -5.59 8.03
CA TYR A 100 -2.97 -5.58 8.12
C TYR A 100 -2.55 -4.86 9.40
N PRO A 101 -2.11 -5.60 10.43
CA PRO A 101 -1.60 -5.03 11.66
C PRO A 101 -0.17 -4.50 11.51
N GLY A 102 0.14 -3.48 12.31
CA GLY A 102 1.48 -2.97 12.50
C GLY A 102 1.72 -2.58 13.96
N VAL A 103 2.93 -2.78 14.43
CA VAL A 103 3.37 -2.34 15.74
C VAL A 103 4.84 -1.91 15.71
N ASP A 104 5.11 -0.75 16.27
CA ASP A 104 6.44 -0.18 16.41
C ASP A 104 6.69 0.18 17.87
N ALA A 105 7.81 -0.26 18.42
CA ALA A 105 8.21 0.04 19.78
C ALA A 105 9.63 0.60 19.82
N SER A 106 9.87 1.53 20.72
CA SER A 106 11.24 1.98 20.97
C SER A 106 11.47 2.35 22.42
N TYR A 107 12.72 2.16 22.85
CA TYR A 107 13.17 2.47 24.19
C TYR A 107 14.45 3.29 24.15
N ARG A 108 14.47 4.42 24.89
CA ARG A 108 15.62 5.29 24.99
C ARG A 108 16.50 4.87 26.18
N ILE A 109 17.73 4.51 25.87
CA ILE A 109 18.76 4.13 26.85
C ILE A 109 19.69 5.33 27.06
N GLY A 110 19.57 5.98 28.24
CA GLY A 110 20.28 7.23 28.46
C GLY A 110 19.91 8.34 27.49
N ASN A 111 20.91 9.17 27.14
CA ASN A 111 20.69 10.33 26.25
C ASN A 111 21.13 10.09 24.81
N ALA A 112 21.90 9.04 24.55
CA ALA A 112 22.55 8.80 23.28
C ALA A 112 21.93 7.64 22.47
N TRP A 113 21.40 6.63 23.14
CA TRP A 113 21.01 5.39 22.52
C TRP A 113 19.48 5.20 22.48
N LYS A 114 18.98 4.63 21.38
CA LYS A 114 17.59 4.23 21.21
C LYS A 114 17.56 2.83 20.61
N LEU A 115 16.99 1.88 21.35
CA LEU A 115 16.62 0.57 20.84
C LEU A 115 15.25 0.68 20.17
N PHE A 116 15.03 -0.01 19.05
CA PHE A 116 13.74 -0.07 18.38
C PHE A 116 13.47 -1.46 17.81
N ALA A 117 12.19 -1.79 17.70
CA ALA A 117 11.71 -2.98 17.03
C ALA A 117 10.36 -2.68 16.38
N SER A 118 10.09 -3.30 15.24
CA SER A 118 8.84 -3.19 14.54
C SER A 118 8.38 -4.52 13.95
N TYR A 119 7.07 -4.67 13.83
CA TYR A 119 6.40 -5.69 13.03
C TYR A 119 5.30 -5.04 12.21
N ASN A 120 5.40 -5.12 10.90
CA ASN A 120 4.44 -4.47 10.01
C ASN A 120 4.00 -5.44 8.92
N THR A 121 2.72 -5.38 8.58
CA THR A 121 2.15 -6.11 7.47
C THR A 121 1.55 -5.15 6.46
N SER A 122 1.63 -5.50 5.18
CA SER A 122 1.06 -4.69 4.10
C SER A 122 0.70 -5.54 2.89
N LEU A 123 -0.01 -4.92 1.93
CA LEU A 123 -0.30 -5.53 0.64
C LEU A 123 0.07 -4.59 -0.51
N ARG A 124 0.33 -5.18 -1.68
CA ARG A 124 0.38 -4.50 -2.97
C ARG A 124 -0.63 -5.16 -3.92
N MET A 125 -1.51 -4.36 -4.48
CA MET A 125 -2.41 -4.83 -5.55
C MET A 125 -1.62 -5.02 -6.85
N PRO A 126 -1.93 -6.06 -7.66
CA PRO A 126 -1.38 -6.18 -8.99
C PRO A 126 -1.70 -4.93 -9.83
N SER A 127 -0.73 -4.47 -10.59
CA SER A 127 -0.93 -3.40 -11.56
C SER A 127 -1.77 -3.91 -12.75
N VAL A 128 -2.39 -2.99 -13.49
CA VAL A 128 -3.14 -3.36 -14.70
C VAL A 128 -2.23 -4.00 -15.75
N THR A 129 -0.97 -3.58 -15.81
CA THR A 129 0.04 -4.17 -16.70
C THR A 129 0.32 -5.63 -16.35
N GLU A 130 0.51 -5.95 -15.07
CA GLU A 130 0.73 -7.33 -14.63
C GLU A 130 -0.47 -8.24 -14.91
N LEU A 131 -1.69 -7.67 -14.88
CA LEU A 131 -2.92 -8.42 -15.12
C LEU A 131 -3.24 -8.65 -16.61
N TYR A 132 -2.86 -7.71 -17.50
CA TYR A 132 -3.37 -7.71 -18.88
C TYR A 132 -2.31 -7.58 -19.96
N TYR A 133 -1.08 -7.19 -19.65
CA TYR A 133 -0.07 -6.95 -20.67
C TYR A 133 0.76 -8.20 -20.93
N SER A 134 0.62 -8.75 -22.14
CA SER A 134 1.42 -9.89 -22.59
C SER A 134 2.18 -9.51 -23.86
N VAL A 135 3.52 -9.56 -23.83
CA VAL A 135 4.39 -9.28 -24.95
C VAL A 135 5.72 -10.00 -24.82
N GLY A 136 6.20 -10.56 -25.92
CA GLY A 136 7.59 -11.00 -26.07
C GLY A 136 8.11 -11.99 -25.01
N GLY A 137 7.29 -12.91 -24.53
CA GLY A 137 7.66 -13.87 -23.48
C GLY A 137 7.13 -13.53 -22.08
N HIS A 138 6.58 -12.33 -21.89
CA HIS A 138 5.85 -11.99 -20.66
C HIS A 138 4.38 -12.36 -20.81
N VAL A 139 3.86 -13.14 -19.87
CA VAL A 139 2.46 -13.57 -19.83
C VAL A 139 1.76 -12.93 -18.65
N ALA A 140 0.79 -12.07 -18.94
CA ALA A 140 -0.08 -11.50 -17.92
C ALA A 140 -1.04 -12.55 -17.37
N ASP A 141 -1.38 -12.43 -16.09
CA ASP A 141 -2.37 -13.31 -15.45
C ASP A 141 -3.42 -12.48 -14.69
N LYS A 142 -4.66 -12.55 -15.18
CA LYS A 142 -5.83 -11.90 -14.55
C LYS A 142 -6.17 -12.44 -13.17
N ASN A 143 -5.65 -13.62 -12.79
CA ASN A 143 -5.92 -14.27 -11.52
C ASN A 143 -4.85 -13.98 -10.45
N LEU A 144 -3.90 -13.11 -10.73
CA LEU A 144 -2.90 -12.70 -9.76
C LEU A 144 -3.57 -12.24 -8.46
N LYS A 145 -3.07 -12.73 -7.35
CA LYS A 145 -3.52 -12.31 -6.01
C LYS A 145 -2.67 -11.13 -5.55
N PRO A 146 -3.19 -10.28 -4.64
CA PRO A 146 -2.37 -9.26 -4.02
C PRO A 146 -1.13 -9.88 -3.38
N GLU A 147 0.02 -9.24 -3.57
CA GLU A 147 1.21 -9.55 -2.79
C GLU A 147 0.97 -9.13 -1.35
N GLU A 148 1.40 -9.94 -0.41
CA GLU A 148 1.35 -9.62 1.01
C GLU A 148 2.75 -9.76 1.59
N VAL A 149 3.14 -8.83 2.42
CA VAL A 149 4.42 -8.87 3.13
C VAL A 149 4.19 -8.73 4.62
N SER A 150 4.95 -9.50 5.39
CA SER A 150 5.17 -9.26 6.81
C SER A 150 6.65 -9.00 7.03
N ALA A 151 6.95 -7.89 7.68
CA ALA A 151 8.29 -7.41 7.96
C ALA A 151 8.51 -7.32 9.48
N ILE A 152 9.63 -7.87 9.93
CA ILE A 152 10.16 -7.68 11.28
C ILE A 152 11.47 -6.94 11.16
N GLU A 153 11.66 -5.90 11.96
CA GLU A 153 12.92 -5.17 12.07
C GLU A 153 13.26 -4.93 13.55
N GLY A 154 14.54 -4.96 13.87
CA GLY A 154 15.06 -4.56 15.16
C GLY A 154 16.41 -3.88 15.01
N GLY A 155 16.67 -2.85 15.81
CA GLY A 155 17.89 -2.10 15.65
C GLY A 155 18.22 -1.17 16.81
N LEU A 156 19.39 -0.55 16.68
CA LEU A 156 19.95 0.38 17.64
C LEU A 156 20.34 1.67 16.92
N LYS A 157 19.96 2.80 17.47
CA LYS A 157 20.34 4.12 17.02
C LYS A 157 21.14 4.83 18.08
N TYR A 158 22.26 5.42 17.68
CA TYR A 158 23.08 6.32 18.48
C TYR A 158 22.94 7.75 17.98
N SER A 159 22.78 8.72 18.87
CA SER A 159 22.72 10.14 18.47
C SER A 159 23.21 11.01 19.62
N ILE A 160 24.34 11.67 19.45
CA ILE A 160 24.90 12.66 20.38
C ILE A 160 25.78 13.66 19.64
N ASN A 161 25.73 14.93 20.05
CA ASN A 161 26.62 16.02 19.59
C ASN A 161 26.71 16.11 18.04
N GLY A 162 25.60 15.97 17.33
CA GLY A 162 25.57 16.04 15.87
C GLY A 162 25.99 14.77 15.12
N ILE A 163 26.44 13.73 15.83
CA ILE A 163 26.75 12.42 15.26
C ILE A 163 25.52 11.53 15.38
N THR A 164 25.10 10.91 14.29
CA THR A 164 24.04 9.88 14.29
C THR A 164 24.53 8.65 13.56
N ALA A 165 24.36 7.49 14.19
CA ALA A 165 24.60 6.16 13.58
C ALA A 165 23.43 5.25 13.88
N GLN A 166 23.13 4.33 12.95
CA GLN A 166 22.07 3.34 13.13
C GLN A 166 22.52 2.01 12.54
N ALA A 167 22.17 0.92 13.24
CA ALA A 167 22.28 -0.44 12.72
C ALA A 167 20.97 -1.17 12.97
N SER A 168 20.49 -1.91 11.99
CA SER A 168 19.29 -2.73 12.11
C SER A 168 19.44 -4.06 11.38
N VAL A 169 18.64 -5.03 11.79
CA VAL A 169 18.44 -6.31 11.12
C VAL A 169 16.96 -6.43 10.85
N TYR A 170 16.62 -6.89 9.65
CA TYR A 170 15.24 -7.09 9.23
C TYR A 170 15.05 -8.45 8.56
N HIS A 171 13.82 -8.95 8.63
CA HIS A 171 13.36 -10.13 7.92
C HIS A 171 11.99 -9.87 7.29
N ASN A 172 11.88 -10.13 6.00
CA ASN A 172 10.65 -10.00 5.23
C ASN A 172 10.16 -11.38 4.77
N ASN A 173 8.89 -11.65 4.99
CA ASN A 173 8.21 -12.83 4.47
C ASN A 173 7.15 -12.40 3.47
N TRP A 174 7.28 -12.87 2.23
CA TRP A 174 6.40 -12.52 1.11
C TRP A 174 5.46 -13.66 0.78
N LYS A 175 4.21 -13.31 0.43
CA LYS A 175 3.23 -14.22 -0.16
C LYS A 175 2.76 -13.66 -1.49
N ASN A 176 2.55 -14.56 -2.46
CA ASN A 176 2.09 -14.21 -3.81
C ASN A 176 2.98 -13.13 -4.48
N MET A 177 4.29 -13.21 -4.28
CA MET A 177 5.23 -12.27 -4.91
C MET A 177 5.06 -12.32 -6.43
N ILE A 178 4.88 -11.15 -7.03
CA ILE A 178 4.71 -10.99 -8.47
C ILE A 178 6.04 -10.53 -9.02
N ASP A 179 6.63 -11.34 -9.90
CA ASP A 179 7.89 -11.04 -10.57
C ASP A 179 7.79 -11.35 -12.05
N TRP A 180 8.61 -10.69 -12.87
CA TRP A 180 8.73 -10.95 -14.29
C TRP A 180 9.84 -11.98 -14.49
N ILE A 181 9.47 -13.12 -15.06
CA ILE A 181 10.39 -14.23 -15.34
C ILE A 181 10.70 -14.24 -16.84
#